data_647fc29d4a05b6a4c50003a04454afbd
#
_entry.id   647fc29d4a05b6a4c50003a04454afbd
#
_cell.length_a   1.000
_cell.length_b   1.000
_cell.length_c   1.000
_cell.angle_alpha   90.00
_cell.angle_beta   90.00
_cell.angle_gamma   90.00
#
_symmetry.space_group_name_H-M   'P 1'
#
loop_
_entity.id
_entity.type
_entity.pdbx_description
1 polymer ?
#
loop_
_entity_poly.entity_id
_entity_poly.type
_entity_poly.pdbx_seq_one_letter_code
_entity_poly.pdbx_strand_id
1 'polypeptide(L)'
;MLKTAIALVNRLFPLEEASAHCDVPCGIYDPHYAQIGALTVVRMNQLIEAMEPPAMEKAARDNYMHALARYTAAKEEAAELVKHEVRIIRGDFFKPDNSPDNLGTIVEGIMKTASKARQNIDAEAADKLLGLVNDFAEAFWKAKGVKTKKQSSNQAAGGEFVVPAE
;
A
#
# COMPACT_ATOMS: atom_id res chain seq x y z
N MET A 1 42.79 -2.93 -7.13
CA MET A 1 42.18 -3.49 -8.34
C MET A 1 40.69 -3.77 -8.15
N LEU A 2 40.22 -4.55 -7.15
CA LEU A 2 38.79 -4.82 -6.96
C LEU A 2 37.94 -3.56 -6.71
N LYS A 3 38.40 -2.65 -5.83
CA LYS A 3 37.69 -1.38 -5.53
C LYS A 3 37.57 -0.50 -6.76
N THR A 4 38.55 -0.48 -7.64
CA THR A 4 38.53 0.33 -8.87
C THR A 4 37.58 -0.27 -9.91
N ALA A 5 37.49 -1.59 -9.98
CA ALA A 5 36.51 -2.28 -10.83
C ALA A 5 35.04 -2.04 -10.36
N ILE A 6 34.80 -2.11 -9.05
CA ILE A 6 33.48 -1.82 -8.45
C ILE A 6 33.07 -0.35 -8.72
N ALA A 7 34.00 0.60 -8.55
CA ALA A 7 33.72 2.01 -8.83
C ALA A 7 33.39 2.28 -10.31
N LEU A 8 34.05 1.55 -11.23
CA LEU A 8 33.78 1.66 -12.66
C LEU A 8 32.39 1.06 -13.02
N VAL A 9 32.05 -0.09 -12.42
CA VAL A 9 30.74 -0.72 -12.60
C VAL A 9 29.62 0.20 -12.07
N ASN A 10 29.76 0.77 -10.88
CA ASN A 10 28.78 1.73 -10.33
C ASN A 10 28.64 3.00 -11.17
N ARG A 11 29.70 3.42 -11.89
CA ARG A 11 29.62 4.57 -12.78
C ARG A 11 28.90 4.28 -14.10
N LEU A 12 28.98 3.06 -14.59
CA LEU A 12 28.33 2.62 -15.85
C LEU A 12 26.89 2.10 -15.60
N PHE A 13 26.66 1.52 -14.44
CA PHE A 13 25.36 1.00 -14.02
C PHE A 13 25.10 1.49 -12.58
N PRO A 14 24.65 2.73 -12.41
CA PRO A 14 24.35 3.24 -11.08
C PRO A 14 23.28 2.34 -10.45
N LEU A 15 23.63 1.71 -9.33
CA LEU A 15 22.67 0.98 -8.52
C LEU A 15 21.70 2.02 -7.95
N GLU A 16 20.41 1.76 -8.09
CA GLU A 16 19.41 2.52 -7.35
C GLU A 16 19.71 2.38 -5.86
N GLU A 17 20.01 3.50 -5.22
CA GLU A 17 20.14 3.52 -3.76
C GLU A 17 18.77 3.17 -3.19
N ALA A 18 18.73 2.10 -2.38
CA ALA A 18 17.54 1.80 -1.61
C ALA A 18 17.30 2.98 -0.64
N SER A 19 16.37 3.84 -0.99
CA SER A 19 15.93 4.92 -0.11
C SER A 19 15.21 4.28 1.07
N ALA A 20 15.85 4.26 2.24
CA ALA A 20 15.13 4.04 3.48
C ALA A 20 14.20 5.24 3.71
N HIS A 21 13.02 5.00 4.28
CA HIS A 21 12.07 6.06 4.62
C HIS A 21 12.73 7.18 5.44
N CYS A 22 13.60 6.81 6.35
CA CYS A 22 14.40 7.73 7.16
C CYS A 22 15.58 6.95 7.75
N ASP A 23 16.80 7.44 7.57
CA ASP A 23 18.01 6.91 8.22
C ASP A 23 18.22 7.51 9.63
N VAL A 24 17.42 8.52 9.97
CA VAL A 24 17.37 9.12 11.30
C VAL A 24 16.26 8.48 12.12
N PRO A 25 16.49 7.94 13.31
CA PRO A 25 15.44 7.38 14.18
C PRO A 25 14.54 8.48 14.74
N CYS A 26 13.67 9.04 13.88
CA CYS A 26 12.81 10.18 14.19
C CYS A 26 11.59 9.79 15.06
N GLY A 27 11.23 8.50 15.12
CA GLY A 27 10.06 8.02 15.87
C GLY A 27 8.70 8.43 15.28
N ILE A 28 8.69 9.01 14.08
CA ILE A 28 7.46 9.46 13.39
C ILE A 28 6.99 8.35 12.47
N TYR A 29 6.02 7.57 12.93
CA TYR A 29 5.37 6.50 12.16
C TYR A 29 3.86 6.66 12.27
N ASP A 30 3.15 6.46 11.15
CA ASP A 30 1.69 6.49 11.09
C ASP A 30 1.20 5.50 10.02
N PRO A 31 0.30 4.55 10.34
CA PRO A 31 -0.22 3.60 9.38
C PRO A 31 -1.22 4.22 8.36
N HIS A 32 -1.57 5.49 8.50
CA HIS A 32 -2.59 6.15 7.69
C HIS A 32 -2.24 6.15 6.19
N TYR A 33 -0.96 6.28 5.83
CA TYR A 33 -0.53 6.16 4.43
C TYR A 33 -0.83 4.78 3.83
N ALA A 34 -0.63 3.72 4.59
CA ALA A 34 -1.02 2.38 4.16
C ALA A 34 -2.54 2.24 4.00
N GLN A 35 -3.33 2.84 4.90
CA GLN A 35 -4.80 2.84 4.80
C GLN A 35 -5.27 3.60 3.55
N ILE A 36 -4.70 4.77 3.24
CA ILE A 36 -4.99 5.52 2.01
C ILE A 36 -4.62 4.68 0.78
N GLY A 37 -3.46 4.04 0.78
CA GLY A 37 -3.04 3.15 -0.30
C GLY A 37 -4.04 2.01 -0.52
N ALA A 38 -4.45 1.32 0.54
CA ALA A 38 -5.44 0.24 0.46
C ALA A 38 -6.80 0.73 -0.06
N LEU A 39 -7.28 1.87 0.41
CA LEU A 39 -8.52 2.47 -0.08
C LEU A 39 -8.42 2.90 -1.56
N THR A 40 -7.25 3.35 -2.00
CA THR A 40 -6.98 3.66 -3.41
C THR A 40 -7.07 2.40 -4.28
N VAL A 41 -6.57 1.25 -3.81
CA VAL A 41 -6.74 -0.04 -4.51
C VAL A 41 -8.22 -0.39 -4.66
N VAL A 42 -9.03 -0.24 -3.61
CA VAL A 42 -10.50 -0.42 -3.67
C VAL A 42 -11.10 0.50 -4.72
N ARG A 43 -10.76 1.79 -4.70
CA ARG A 43 -11.33 2.77 -5.64
C ARG A 43 -10.96 2.48 -7.08
N MET A 44 -9.71 2.12 -7.35
CA MET A 44 -9.30 1.81 -8.73
C MET A 44 -9.99 0.55 -9.27
N ASN A 45 -10.20 -0.47 -8.44
CA ASN A 45 -11.02 -1.63 -8.83
C ASN A 45 -12.45 -1.21 -9.20
N GLN A 46 -13.12 -0.43 -8.34
CA GLN A 46 -14.49 0.07 -8.61
C GLN A 46 -14.56 0.85 -9.94
N LEU A 47 -13.55 1.68 -10.22
CA LEU A 47 -13.51 2.47 -11.46
C LEU A 47 -13.30 1.57 -12.68
N ILE A 48 -12.46 0.55 -12.58
CA ILE A 48 -12.22 -0.40 -13.68
C ILE A 48 -13.47 -1.25 -13.94
N GLU A 49 -14.11 -1.77 -12.88
CA GLU A 49 -15.33 -2.57 -12.98
C GLU A 49 -16.52 -1.79 -13.53
N ALA A 50 -16.57 -0.49 -13.27
CA ALA A 50 -17.62 0.41 -13.78
C ALA A 50 -17.39 0.86 -15.23
N MET A 51 -16.27 0.47 -15.86
CA MET A 51 -16.01 0.85 -17.25
C MET A 51 -16.86 0.04 -18.21
N GLU A 52 -17.68 0.74 -18.98
CA GLU A 52 -18.47 0.13 -20.06
C GLU A 52 -17.59 -0.14 -21.31
N PRO A 53 -17.85 -1.21 -22.06
CA PRO A 53 -17.17 -1.46 -23.32
C PRO A 53 -17.24 -0.24 -24.25
N PRO A 54 -16.12 0.15 -24.90
CA PRO A 54 -16.10 1.36 -25.72
C PRO A 54 -16.88 1.18 -27.01
N ALA A 55 -17.44 2.28 -27.54
CA ALA A 55 -17.98 2.32 -28.88
C ALA A 55 -16.92 1.98 -29.93
N MET A 56 -17.36 1.63 -31.15
CA MET A 56 -16.45 1.16 -32.24
C MET A 56 -15.54 2.25 -32.77
N GLU A 57 -15.86 3.53 -32.54
CA GLU A 57 -15.03 4.64 -32.99
C GLU A 57 -13.63 4.62 -32.33
N LYS A 58 -12.63 4.98 -33.14
CA LYS A 58 -11.24 4.99 -32.69
C LYS A 58 -11.04 5.85 -31.44
N ALA A 59 -11.61 7.06 -31.41
CA ALA A 59 -11.46 7.98 -30.28
C ALA A 59 -12.03 7.41 -28.98
N ALA A 60 -13.18 6.73 -29.04
CA ALA A 60 -13.78 6.09 -27.86
C ALA A 60 -12.90 4.95 -27.32
N ARG A 61 -12.33 4.12 -28.21
CA ARG A 61 -11.41 3.05 -27.83
C ARG A 61 -10.10 3.59 -27.24
N ASP A 62 -9.53 4.63 -27.87
CA ASP A 62 -8.29 5.23 -27.37
C ASP A 62 -8.50 5.81 -25.96
N ASN A 63 -9.61 6.50 -25.71
CA ASN A 63 -9.95 7.04 -24.40
C ASN A 63 -10.19 5.93 -23.35
N TYR A 64 -10.87 4.84 -23.74
CA TYR A 64 -11.06 3.69 -22.86
C TYR A 64 -9.71 3.06 -22.46
N MET A 65 -8.86 2.77 -23.44
CA MET A 65 -7.53 2.19 -23.18
C MET A 65 -6.67 3.13 -22.32
N HIS A 66 -6.73 4.43 -22.56
CA HIS A 66 -6.01 5.41 -21.75
C HIS A 66 -6.50 5.44 -20.31
N ALA A 67 -7.82 5.45 -20.08
CA ALA A 67 -8.39 5.42 -18.73
C ALA A 67 -8.04 4.13 -17.99
N LEU A 68 -8.21 2.96 -18.65
CA LEU A 68 -7.88 1.66 -18.08
C LEU A 68 -6.40 1.58 -17.67
N ALA A 69 -5.49 2.02 -18.54
CA ALA A 69 -4.06 2.03 -18.25
C ALA A 69 -3.74 2.88 -17.02
N ARG A 70 -4.33 4.07 -16.88
CA ARG A 70 -4.14 4.95 -15.73
C ARG A 70 -4.69 4.39 -14.43
N TYR A 71 -5.89 3.80 -14.46
CA TYR A 71 -6.47 3.19 -13.26
C TYR A 71 -5.65 1.97 -12.82
N THR A 72 -5.18 1.16 -13.76
CA THR A 72 -4.31 0.03 -13.47
C THR A 72 -2.99 0.49 -12.85
N ALA A 73 -2.32 1.47 -13.44
CA ALA A 73 -1.06 2.02 -12.90
C ALA A 73 -1.25 2.57 -11.47
N ALA A 74 -2.28 3.39 -11.25
CA ALA A 74 -2.59 3.94 -9.92
C ALA A 74 -2.89 2.83 -8.88
N LYS A 75 -3.58 1.76 -9.29
CA LYS A 75 -3.84 0.60 -8.44
C LYS A 75 -2.54 -0.13 -8.05
N GLU A 76 -1.66 -0.32 -9.01
CA GLU A 76 -0.38 -1.01 -8.78
C GLU A 76 0.54 -0.20 -7.87
N GLU A 77 0.65 1.10 -8.09
CA GLU A 77 1.41 2.02 -7.23
C GLU A 77 0.85 2.04 -5.80
N ALA A 78 -0.46 2.13 -5.66
CA ALA A 78 -1.11 2.13 -4.34
C ALA A 78 -0.90 0.81 -3.58
N ALA A 79 -0.98 -0.33 -4.26
CA ALA A 79 -0.70 -1.63 -3.64
C ALA A 79 0.78 -1.77 -3.22
N GLU A 80 1.72 -1.22 -3.99
CA GLU A 80 3.13 -1.20 -3.61
C GLU A 80 3.39 -0.21 -2.46
N LEU A 81 2.72 0.94 -2.43
CA LEU A 81 2.75 1.87 -1.30
C LEU A 81 2.33 1.18 0.00
N VAL A 82 1.22 0.42 0.00
CA VAL A 82 0.79 -0.36 1.17
C VAL A 82 1.90 -1.28 1.65
N LYS A 83 2.51 -2.05 0.74
CA LYS A 83 3.59 -2.98 1.09
C LYS A 83 4.81 -2.26 1.62
N HIS A 84 5.15 -1.11 1.06
CA HIS A 84 6.28 -0.28 1.48
C HIS A 84 6.08 0.23 2.91
N GLU A 85 4.97 0.91 3.19
CA GLU A 85 4.68 1.50 4.49
C GLU A 85 4.59 0.43 5.60
N VAL A 86 3.92 -0.69 5.32
CA VAL A 86 3.81 -1.79 6.27
C VAL A 86 5.17 -2.41 6.59
N ARG A 87 6.06 -2.59 5.58
CA ARG A 87 7.42 -3.11 5.81
C ARG A 87 8.24 -2.18 6.69
N ILE A 88 8.17 -0.87 6.44
CA ILE A 88 8.90 0.13 7.24
C ILE A 88 8.41 0.11 8.69
N ILE A 89 7.11 0.28 8.91
CA ILE A 89 6.56 0.29 10.27
C ILE A 89 6.85 -1.04 10.98
N ARG A 90 6.72 -2.19 10.27
CA ARG A 90 7.04 -3.50 10.83
C ARG A 90 8.51 -3.63 11.23
N GLY A 91 9.42 -3.11 10.42
CA GLY A 91 10.88 -3.23 10.64
C GLY A 91 11.43 -2.26 11.68
N ASP A 92 10.95 -1.03 11.64
CA ASP A 92 11.53 0.08 12.38
C ASP A 92 10.85 0.36 13.71
N PHE A 93 9.51 0.26 13.74
CA PHE A 93 8.72 0.56 14.95
C PHE A 93 8.54 -0.65 15.86
N PHE A 94 8.11 -1.80 15.30
CA PHE A 94 7.82 -2.97 16.11
C PHE A 94 9.10 -3.68 16.57
N LYS A 95 9.19 -3.91 17.89
CA LYS A 95 10.27 -4.64 18.56
C LYS A 95 9.68 -5.83 19.31
N PRO A 96 10.50 -6.76 19.81
CA PRO A 96 10.00 -7.95 20.53
C PRO A 96 9.08 -7.63 21.73
N ASP A 97 9.29 -6.50 22.37
CA ASP A 97 8.58 -6.07 23.59
C ASP A 97 7.25 -5.36 23.31
N ASN A 98 7.01 -4.86 22.08
CA ASN A 98 5.80 -4.15 21.71
C ASN A 98 5.01 -4.79 20.57
N SER A 99 5.49 -5.90 20.01
CA SER A 99 4.86 -6.60 18.90
C SER A 99 3.75 -7.53 19.40
N PRO A 100 2.52 -7.46 18.88
CA PRO A 100 1.51 -8.47 19.16
C PRO A 100 1.85 -9.82 18.50
N ASP A 101 1.45 -10.92 19.08
CA ASP A 101 1.77 -12.28 18.62
C ASP A 101 1.34 -12.56 17.17
N ASN A 102 0.22 -11.96 16.73
CA ASN A 102 -0.33 -12.15 15.40
C ASN A 102 0.21 -11.17 14.35
N LEU A 103 1.13 -10.27 14.71
CA LEU A 103 1.64 -9.25 13.78
C LEU A 103 2.23 -9.85 12.50
N GLY A 104 2.99 -10.95 12.64
CA GLY A 104 3.57 -11.65 11.49
C GLY A 104 2.52 -12.14 10.51
N THR A 105 1.42 -12.71 11.03
CA THR A 105 0.29 -13.19 10.22
C THR A 105 -0.42 -12.05 9.50
N ILE A 106 -0.65 -10.92 10.17
CA ILE A 106 -1.26 -9.71 9.56
C ILE A 106 -0.37 -9.20 8.43
N VAL A 107 0.92 -9.02 8.68
CA VAL A 107 1.87 -8.50 7.67
C VAL A 107 1.97 -9.44 6.46
N GLU A 108 2.09 -10.75 6.69
CA GLU A 108 2.11 -11.73 5.60
C GLU A 108 0.80 -11.71 4.79
N GLY A 109 -0.33 -11.60 5.47
CA GLY A 109 -1.65 -11.44 4.85
C GLY A 109 -1.71 -10.20 3.96
N ILE A 110 -1.23 -9.05 4.44
CA ILE A 110 -1.16 -7.81 3.66
C ILE A 110 -0.29 -8.01 2.41
N MET A 111 0.92 -8.57 2.55
CA MET A 111 1.84 -8.75 1.43
C MET A 111 1.25 -9.63 0.32
N LYS A 112 0.60 -10.74 0.68
CA LYS A 112 -0.04 -11.66 -0.25
C LYS A 112 -1.28 -11.04 -0.90
N THR A 113 -2.13 -10.40 -0.09
CA THR A 113 -3.39 -9.80 -0.58
C THR A 113 -3.12 -8.59 -1.46
N ALA A 114 -2.15 -7.73 -1.11
CA ALA A 114 -1.74 -6.62 -1.96
C ALA A 114 -1.21 -7.10 -3.32
N SER A 115 -0.44 -8.20 -3.35
CA SER A 115 0.02 -8.80 -4.61
C SER A 115 -1.14 -9.33 -5.44
N LYS A 116 -2.12 -10.01 -4.83
CA LYS A 116 -3.31 -10.52 -5.52
C LYS A 116 -4.15 -9.37 -6.09
N ALA A 117 -4.45 -8.35 -5.29
CA ALA A 117 -5.23 -7.18 -5.70
C ALA A 117 -4.54 -6.37 -6.81
N ARG A 118 -3.19 -6.29 -6.80
CA ARG A 118 -2.41 -5.64 -7.85
C ARG A 118 -2.52 -6.36 -9.19
N GLN A 119 -2.43 -7.69 -9.19
CA GLN A 119 -2.36 -8.50 -10.39
C GLN A 119 -3.72 -8.78 -11.04
N ASN A 120 -4.82 -8.54 -10.33
CA ASN A 120 -6.16 -8.89 -10.78
C ASN A 120 -7.15 -7.73 -10.57
N ILE A 121 -8.24 -7.73 -11.31
CA ILE A 121 -9.44 -6.96 -11.01
C ILE A 121 -10.23 -7.85 -10.04
N ASP A 122 -10.12 -7.57 -8.75
CA ASP A 122 -10.65 -8.44 -7.67
C ASP A 122 -11.07 -7.55 -6.50
N ALA A 123 -12.36 -7.23 -6.44
CA ALA A 123 -12.94 -6.39 -5.40
C ALA A 123 -12.80 -7.04 -4.02
N GLU A 124 -12.99 -8.36 -3.91
CA GLU A 124 -12.84 -9.07 -2.64
C GLU A 124 -11.41 -8.97 -2.09
N ALA A 125 -10.40 -9.12 -2.95
CA ALA A 125 -9.01 -8.96 -2.55
C ALA A 125 -8.69 -7.51 -2.15
N ALA A 126 -9.28 -6.51 -2.82
CA ALA A 126 -9.10 -5.11 -2.47
C ALA A 126 -9.73 -4.77 -1.10
N ASP A 127 -10.96 -5.21 -0.85
CA ASP A 127 -11.65 -5.00 0.43
C ASP A 127 -10.94 -5.74 1.57
N LYS A 128 -10.49 -6.97 1.32
CA LYS A 128 -9.68 -7.73 2.28
C LYS A 128 -8.36 -7.03 2.59
N LEU A 129 -7.72 -6.40 1.59
CA LEU A 129 -6.49 -5.63 1.82
C LEU A 129 -6.74 -4.47 2.77
N LEU A 130 -7.81 -3.69 2.55
CA LEU A 130 -8.21 -2.58 3.44
C LEU A 130 -8.48 -3.08 4.87
N GLY A 131 -9.19 -4.21 5.03
CA GLY A 131 -9.43 -4.83 6.33
C GLY A 131 -8.14 -5.19 7.06
N LEU A 132 -7.21 -5.89 6.40
CA LEU A 132 -5.92 -6.27 6.97
C LEU A 132 -5.03 -5.07 7.32
N VAL A 133 -5.07 -4.00 6.53
CA VAL A 133 -4.33 -2.77 6.83
C VAL A 133 -4.95 -2.04 8.03
N ASN A 134 -6.26 -2.10 8.20
CA ASN A 134 -6.93 -1.59 9.39
C ASN A 134 -6.55 -2.41 10.65
N ASP A 135 -6.47 -3.73 10.56
CA ASP A 135 -5.99 -4.58 11.65
C ASP A 135 -4.54 -4.25 12.03
N PHE A 136 -3.69 -3.97 11.03
CA PHE A 136 -2.32 -3.51 11.25
C PHE A 136 -2.26 -2.13 11.93
N ALA A 137 -3.12 -1.20 11.52
CA ALA A 137 -3.23 0.12 12.13
C ALA A 137 -3.68 0.03 13.59
N GLU A 138 -4.64 -0.83 13.90
CA GLU A 138 -5.08 -1.08 15.27
C GLU A 138 -3.95 -1.66 16.13
N ALA A 139 -3.21 -2.64 15.60
CA ALA A 139 -2.04 -3.21 16.26
C ALA A 139 -0.97 -2.16 16.56
N PHE A 140 -0.71 -1.27 15.61
CA PHE A 140 0.25 -0.16 15.77
C PHE A 140 -0.17 0.81 16.89
N TRP A 141 -1.40 1.31 16.85
CA TRP A 141 -1.88 2.26 17.85
C TRP A 141 -1.97 1.62 19.24
N LYS A 142 -2.37 0.35 19.31
CA LYS A 142 -2.34 -0.40 20.57
C LYS A 142 -0.94 -0.52 21.14
N ALA A 143 0.08 -0.77 20.31
CA ALA A 143 1.47 -0.82 20.74
C ALA A 143 1.98 0.55 21.26
N LYS A 144 1.41 1.65 20.78
CA LYS A 144 1.64 3.02 21.30
C LYS A 144 0.81 3.36 22.54
N GLY A 145 -0.04 2.44 23.03
CA GLY A 145 -0.95 2.70 24.15
C GLY A 145 -2.13 3.62 23.81
N VAL A 146 -2.41 3.82 22.52
CA VAL A 146 -3.48 4.70 22.04
C VAL A 146 -4.72 3.88 21.71
N LYS A 147 -5.87 4.29 22.25
CA LYS A 147 -7.17 3.71 21.87
C LYS A 147 -7.53 4.08 20.45
N THR A 148 -8.25 3.22 19.78
CA THR A 148 -8.69 3.43 18.38
C THR A 148 -10.20 3.38 18.24
N LYS A 149 -10.70 3.96 17.17
CA LYS A 149 -12.06 3.81 16.67
C LYS A 149 -12.05 3.58 15.16
N LYS A 150 -13.07 2.90 14.63
CA LYS A 150 -13.35 2.87 13.20
C LYS A 150 -14.12 4.12 12.81
N GLN A 151 -13.74 4.76 11.74
CA GLN A 151 -14.34 5.97 11.22
C GLN A 151 -14.53 5.84 9.70
N SER A 152 -15.70 6.25 9.20
CA SER A 152 -15.92 6.32 7.75
C SER A 152 -14.80 7.12 7.08
N SER A 153 -14.32 6.61 5.96
CA SER A 153 -13.30 7.32 5.16
C SER A 153 -13.82 8.63 4.58
N ASN A 154 -15.15 8.76 4.43
CA ASN A 154 -15.82 9.87 3.74
C ASN A 154 -15.31 10.08 2.30
N GLN A 155 -14.78 9.02 1.67
CA GLN A 155 -14.29 9.02 0.30
C GLN A 155 -15.25 8.30 -0.64
N ALA A 156 -15.12 8.58 -1.94
CA ALA A 156 -15.97 7.96 -2.97
C ALA A 156 -15.85 6.43 -3.04
N ALA A 157 -14.76 5.85 -2.52
CA ALA A 157 -14.59 4.41 -2.41
C ALA A 157 -15.45 3.78 -1.31
N GLY A 158 -16.00 4.58 -0.38
CA GLY A 158 -16.56 4.06 0.87
C GLY A 158 -15.47 3.59 1.84
N GLY A 159 -15.78 2.57 2.63
CA GLY A 159 -14.83 1.98 3.57
C GLY A 159 -14.59 2.79 4.84
N GLU A 160 -13.81 2.21 5.73
CA GLU A 160 -13.49 2.80 7.03
C GLU A 160 -11.98 2.80 7.27
N PHE A 161 -11.52 3.74 8.11
CA PHE A 161 -10.18 3.78 8.65
C PHE A 161 -10.19 3.52 10.15
N VAL A 162 -9.12 2.93 10.65
CA VAL A 162 -8.82 2.87 12.07
C VAL A 162 -8.00 4.11 12.42
N VAL A 163 -8.52 4.92 13.32
CA VAL A 163 -7.91 6.18 13.76
C VAL A 163 -7.80 6.24 15.28
N PRO A 164 -6.89 7.04 15.87
CA PRO A 164 -6.89 7.31 17.28
C PRO A 164 -8.27 7.77 17.77
N ALA A 165 -8.72 7.22 18.91
CA ALA A 165 -9.89 7.73 19.60
C ALA A 165 -9.46 8.86 20.55
N GLU A 166 -10.26 9.90 20.63
CA GLU A 166 -10.11 10.94 21.65
C GLU A 166 -10.40 10.38 23.04
#